data_b62a01aa48662c179da9e81ceb81c101
#
_entry.id   b62a01aa48662c179da9e81ceb81c101
#
_cell.length_a   1.000
_cell.length_b   1.000
_cell.length_c   1.000
_cell.angle_alpha   90.00
_cell.angle_beta   90.00
_cell.angle_gamma   90.00
#
_symmetry.space_group_name_H-M   'P 1'
#
loop_
_entity.id
_entity.type
_entity.pdbx_description
1 polymer ?
#
loop_
_entity_poly.entity_id
_entity_poly.type
_entity_poly.pdbx_seq_one_letter_code
_entity_poly.pdbx_strand_id
1 'polypeptide(L)'
;SVPGAEAGDRLITRGALESGGLAAADSEALIVRTLPNEASKRTRDWSAGPLPAYFTREAMHAIVAAGIEHLLVDSPSIDRTHDQGYLTGHRIFWGLEDESTDAPRRPEATVTEMIFVPDSTPDGLYALSLQVPPFATDAAPSRPLLYPLESV
;
A
#
# COMPACT_ATOMS: atom_id res chain seq x y z
N SER A 1 7.28 -10.20 18.47
CA SER A 1 8.15 -9.92 17.32
C SER A 1 7.44 -10.37 16.04
N VAL A 2 7.50 -9.58 15.00
CA VAL A 2 6.97 -9.94 13.68
C VAL A 2 7.98 -10.90 13.03
N PRO A 3 7.56 -12.10 12.58
CA PRO A 3 8.46 -13.03 11.91
C PRO A 3 9.11 -12.38 10.67
N GLY A 4 10.44 -12.48 10.54
CA GLY A 4 11.19 -11.92 9.44
C GLY A 4 11.56 -10.43 9.56
N ALA A 5 11.08 -9.71 10.57
CA ALA A 5 11.49 -8.34 10.84
C ALA A 5 12.85 -8.30 11.56
N GLU A 6 13.68 -7.35 11.17
CA GLU A 6 14.99 -7.10 11.78
C GLU A 6 14.98 -5.86 12.68
N ALA A 7 16.01 -5.75 13.52
CA ALA A 7 16.16 -4.56 14.35
C ALA A 7 16.35 -3.30 13.48
N GLY A 8 15.48 -2.31 13.69
CA GLY A 8 15.47 -1.07 12.91
C GLY A 8 14.47 -1.03 11.76
N ASP A 9 13.80 -2.13 11.44
CA ASP A 9 12.71 -2.14 10.48
C ASP A 9 11.53 -1.27 10.95
N ARG A 10 10.92 -0.56 10.01
CA ARG A 10 9.71 0.23 10.22
C ARG A 10 8.53 -0.53 9.63
N LEU A 11 7.57 -0.86 10.48
CA LEU A 11 6.49 -1.78 10.12
C LEU A 11 5.14 -1.07 10.08
N ILE A 12 4.38 -1.31 9.00
CA ILE A 12 2.95 -1.00 8.93
C ILE A 12 2.23 -2.27 9.38
N THR A 13 1.77 -2.25 10.63
CA THR A 13 1.15 -3.42 11.25
C THR A 13 -0.37 -3.42 11.08
N ARG A 14 -1.00 -4.57 11.27
CA ARG A 14 -2.46 -4.68 11.32
C ARG A 14 -3.06 -3.71 12.35
N GLY A 15 -2.50 -3.65 13.56
CA GLY A 15 -3.00 -2.75 14.61
C GLY A 15 -2.90 -1.26 14.23
N ALA A 16 -1.85 -0.86 13.48
CA ALA A 16 -1.74 0.51 12.97
C ALA A 16 -2.84 0.81 11.95
N LEU A 17 -3.14 -0.11 11.05
CA LEU A 17 -4.21 0.04 10.05
C LEU A 17 -5.59 0.08 10.71
N GLU A 18 -5.87 -0.79 11.67
CA GLU A 18 -7.13 -0.80 12.42
C GLU A 18 -7.32 0.51 13.20
N SER A 19 -6.26 1.03 13.82
CA SER A 19 -6.27 2.33 14.49
C SER A 19 -6.48 3.49 13.52
N GLY A 20 -6.05 3.34 12.27
CA GLY A 20 -6.28 4.28 11.17
C GLY A 20 -7.66 4.15 10.51
N GLY A 21 -8.52 3.24 10.97
CA GLY A 21 -9.91 3.10 10.52
C GLY A 21 -10.16 2.02 9.46
N LEU A 22 -9.20 1.13 9.18
CA LEU A 22 -9.37 0.05 8.19
C LEU A 22 -10.65 -0.77 8.43
N ALA A 23 -10.94 -1.11 9.68
CA ALA A 23 -12.09 -1.96 10.05
C ALA A 23 -13.46 -1.28 9.84
N ALA A 24 -13.51 0.05 9.72
CA ALA A 24 -14.73 0.84 9.54
C ALA A 24 -14.96 1.27 8.08
N ALA A 25 -14.01 0.99 7.18
CA ALA A 25 -14.06 1.44 5.81
C ALA A 25 -14.84 0.44 4.94
N ASP A 26 -16.04 0.85 4.52
CA ASP A 26 -16.75 0.20 3.40
C ASP A 26 -16.26 0.85 2.10
N SER A 27 -15.05 0.45 1.66
CA SER A 27 -14.40 1.03 0.50
C SER A 27 -13.56 0.00 -0.24
N GLU A 28 -13.47 0.15 -1.55
CA GLU A 28 -12.66 -0.69 -2.43
C GLU A 28 -11.19 -0.28 -2.49
N ALA A 29 -10.87 0.94 -2.05
CA ALA A 29 -9.53 1.49 -2.08
C ALA A 29 -9.04 1.90 -0.69
N LEU A 30 -7.76 1.64 -0.42
CA LEU A 30 -7.07 2.08 0.80
C LEU A 30 -5.84 2.90 0.42
N ILE A 31 -5.76 4.11 0.97
CA ILE A 31 -4.60 4.98 0.83
C ILE A 31 -3.89 5.06 2.17
N VAL A 32 -2.63 4.68 2.20
CA VAL A 32 -1.80 4.68 3.41
C VAL A 32 -0.71 5.75 3.29
N ARG A 33 -0.78 6.72 4.18
CA ARG A 33 0.22 7.77 4.35
C ARG A 33 1.07 7.46 5.58
N THR A 34 2.38 7.30 5.41
CA THR A 34 3.29 7.04 6.53
C THR A 34 3.77 8.34 7.18
N LEU A 35 4.08 8.28 8.48
CA LEU A 35 4.59 9.42 9.25
C LEU A 35 6.07 9.25 9.60
N PRO A 36 6.85 10.35 9.68
CA PRO A 36 6.47 11.73 9.36
C PRO A 36 6.22 11.94 7.87
N ASN A 37 5.25 12.80 7.52
CA ASN A 37 4.85 13.06 6.13
C ASN A 37 5.49 14.33 5.59
N GLU A 38 6.81 14.35 5.49
CA GLU A 38 7.56 15.49 5.00
C GLU A 38 7.45 15.63 3.46
N ALA A 39 7.35 16.85 2.97
CA ALA A 39 7.32 17.14 1.53
C ALA A 39 8.55 16.61 0.77
N SER A 40 9.66 16.41 1.47
CA SER A 40 10.87 15.79 0.95
C SER A 40 10.68 14.35 0.43
N LYS A 41 9.63 13.63 0.85
CA LYS A 41 9.28 12.33 0.29
C LYS A 41 9.12 12.33 -1.24
N ARG A 42 8.67 13.45 -1.81
CA ARG A 42 8.45 13.59 -3.27
C ARG A 42 9.73 13.55 -4.10
N THR A 43 10.86 13.84 -3.50
CA THR A 43 12.17 13.91 -4.16
C THR A 43 13.22 13.08 -3.45
N ARG A 44 12.79 12.24 -2.50
CA ARG A 44 13.69 11.44 -1.69
C ARG A 44 14.39 10.38 -2.52
N ASP A 45 15.70 10.28 -2.33
CA ASP A 45 16.46 9.11 -2.77
C ASP A 45 16.23 7.97 -1.76
N TRP A 46 15.45 6.99 -2.17
CA TRP A 46 15.11 5.83 -1.36
C TRP A 46 16.20 4.76 -1.32
N SER A 47 17.26 4.91 -2.14
CA SER A 47 18.45 4.05 -2.09
C SER A 47 19.40 4.43 -0.96
N ALA A 48 19.21 5.61 -0.36
CA ALA A 48 20.06 6.16 0.70
C ALA A 48 19.25 6.46 1.97
N GLY A 49 19.87 6.30 3.13
CA GLY A 49 19.28 6.64 4.43
C GLY A 49 18.45 5.51 5.07
N PRO A 50 17.55 5.84 6.00
CA PRO A 50 16.74 4.85 6.69
C PRO A 50 15.84 4.07 5.75
N LEU A 51 15.71 2.76 5.96
CA LEU A 51 14.82 1.90 5.19
C LEU A 51 13.36 2.40 5.28
N PRO A 52 12.61 2.36 4.17
CA PRO A 52 11.18 2.70 4.17
C PRO A 52 10.39 1.72 5.03
N ALA A 53 9.21 2.17 5.47
CA ALA A 53 8.27 1.28 6.12
C ALA A 53 7.65 0.31 5.10
N TYR A 54 7.33 -0.91 5.56
CA TYR A 54 6.65 -1.92 4.76
C TYR A 54 5.57 -2.62 5.57
N PHE A 55 4.65 -3.30 4.88
CA PHE A 55 3.52 -3.98 5.53
C PHE A 55 3.92 -5.34 6.09
N THR A 56 3.43 -5.65 7.29
CA THR A 56 3.55 -7.01 7.81
C THR A 56 2.58 -7.96 7.09
N ARG A 57 2.86 -9.26 7.12
CA ARG A 57 1.95 -10.28 6.55
C ARG A 57 0.54 -10.15 7.10
N GLU A 58 0.41 -9.95 8.42
CA GLU A 58 -0.88 -9.80 9.11
C GLU A 58 -1.61 -8.52 8.65
N ALA A 59 -0.87 -7.45 8.36
CA ALA A 59 -1.45 -6.24 7.80
C ALA A 59 -1.99 -6.48 6.38
N MET A 60 -1.23 -7.16 5.53
CA MET A 60 -1.66 -7.49 4.18
C MET A 60 -2.89 -8.40 4.16
N HIS A 61 -2.93 -9.43 5.02
CA HIS A 61 -4.12 -10.28 5.17
C HIS A 61 -5.33 -9.49 5.67
N ALA A 62 -5.15 -8.52 6.57
CA ALA A 62 -6.23 -7.67 7.04
C ALA A 62 -6.78 -6.77 5.92
N ILE A 63 -5.92 -6.22 5.07
CA ILE A 63 -6.30 -5.42 3.90
C ILE A 63 -7.11 -6.27 2.92
N VAL A 64 -6.65 -7.48 2.61
CA VAL A 64 -7.37 -8.41 1.72
C VAL A 64 -8.71 -8.81 2.31
N ALA A 65 -8.76 -9.12 3.62
CA ALA A 65 -10.00 -9.51 4.31
C ALA A 65 -11.01 -8.36 4.41
N ALA A 66 -10.55 -7.10 4.39
CA ALA A 66 -11.39 -5.91 4.33
C ALA A 66 -11.98 -5.64 2.93
N GLY A 67 -11.65 -6.45 1.91
CA GLY A 67 -12.16 -6.30 0.56
C GLY A 67 -11.46 -5.21 -0.27
N ILE A 68 -10.33 -4.70 0.18
CA ILE A 68 -9.59 -3.65 -0.55
C ILE A 68 -9.04 -4.21 -1.87
N GLU A 69 -9.43 -3.61 -2.98
CA GLU A 69 -8.96 -3.95 -4.33
C GLU A 69 -7.83 -3.04 -4.81
N HIS A 70 -7.81 -1.78 -4.35
CA HIS A 70 -6.79 -0.82 -4.75
C HIS A 70 -6.02 -0.32 -3.52
N LEU A 71 -4.75 -0.72 -3.39
CA LEU A 71 -3.87 -0.28 -2.31
C LEU A 71 -2.89 0.78 -2.82
N LEU A 72 -2.89 1.97 -2.20
CA LEU A 72 -1.99 3.05 -2.53
C LEU A 72 -1.13 3.40 -1.31
N VAL A 73 0.18 3.58 -1.49
CA VAL A 73 1.12 3.88 -0.40
C VAL A 73 2.20 4.87 -0.81
N ASP A 74 2.67 5.67 0.13
CA ASP A 74 3.71 6.67 -0.08
C ASP A 74 5.15 6.14 0.10
N SER A 75 5.31 4.83 0.30
CA SER A 75 6.60 4.14 0.30
C SER A 75 6.94 3.59 -1.09
N PRO A 76 8.22 3.30 -1.36
CA PRO A 76 8.66 2.76 -2.65
C PRO A 76 8.25 1.31 -2.87
N SER A 77 7.84 0.59 -1.82
CA SER A 77 7.27 -0.74 -1.90
C SER A 77 6.38 -1.05 -0.70
N ILE A 78 5.36 -1.90 -0.93
CA ILE A 78 4.60 -2.53 0.16
C ILE A 78 5.40 -3.65 0.84
N ASP A 79 6.43 -4.16 0.17
CA ASP A 79 7.34 -5.17 0.70
C ASP A 79 8.60 -4.55 1.31
N ARG A 80 9.33 -5.34 2.07
CA ARG A 80 10.65 -4.98 2.59
C ARG A 80 11.64 -4.74 1.46
N THR A 81 12.43 -3.68 1.54
CA THR A 81 13.40 -3.30 0.49
C THR A 81 14.37 -4.45 0.13
N HIS A 82 14.76 -5.25 1.11
CA HIS A 82 15.67 -6.38 0.93
C HIS A 82 14.98 -7.70 1.32
N ASP A 83 13.99 -8.09 0.55
CA ASP A 83 13.22 -9.32 0.76
C ASP A 83 13.68 -10.50 -0.11
N GLN A 84 14.84 -10.38 -0.77
CA GLN A 84 15.41 -11.38 -1.67
C GLN A 84 14.49 -11.74 -2.86
N GLY A 85 13.56 -10.87 -3.21
CA GLY A 85 12.61 -11.08 -4.31
C GLY A 85 11.39 -11.93 -3.95
N TYR A 86 11.16 -12.20 -2.67
CA TYR A 86 9.98 -12.96 -2.23
C TYR A 86 8.67 -12.22 -2.48
N LEU A 87 8.66 -10.88 -2.49
CA LEU A 87 7.48 -10.05 -2.75
C LEU A 87 6.26 -10.50 -1.92
N THR A 88 6.48 -10.77 -0.64
CA THR A 88 5.50 -11.39 0.25
C THR A 88 4.19 -10.61 0.30
N GLY A 89 4.25 -9.28 0.45
CA GLY A 89 3.08 -8.42 0.49
C GLY A 89 2.31 -8.43 -0.84
N HIS A 90 3.00 -8.31 -1.95
CA HIS A 90 2.41 -8.40 -3.29
C HIS A 90 1.73 -9.75 -3.52
N ARG A 91 2.42 -10.86 -3.18
CA ARG A 91 1.86 -12.21 -3.32
C ARG A 91 0.60 -12.43 -2.50
N ILE A 92 0.57 -11.94 -1.25
CA ILE A 92 -0.64 -11.95 -0.42
C ILE A 92 -1.73 -11.13 -1.09
N PHE A 93 -1.42 -9.90 -1.52
CA PHE A 93 -2.42 -8.98 -2.05
C PHE A 93 -3.08 -9.50 -3.33
N TRP A 94 -2.33 -10.15 -4.21
CA TRP A 94 -2.87 -10.77 -5.43
C TRP A 94 -3.35 -12.21 -5.24
N GLY A 95 -3.22 -12.80 -4.05
CA GLY A 95 -3.62 -14.17 -3.77
C GLY A 95 -2.73 -15.22 -4.42
N LEU A 96 -1.43 -14.95 -4.51
CA LEU A 96 -0.38 -15.80 -5.07
C LEU A 96 0.41 -16.57 -3.99
N GLU A 97 -0.15 -16.76 -2.78
CA GLU A 97 0.52 -17.50 -1.72
C GLU A 97 0.57 -19.02 -1.97
N ASP A 98 -0.31 -19.51 -2.84
CA ASP A 98 -0.31 -20.92 -3.25
C ASP A 98 0.73 -21.12 -4.36
N GLU A 99 1.84 -21.76 -4.03
CA GLU A 99 2.94 -22.04 -4.95
C GLU A 99 2.57 -23.02 -6.09
N SER A 100 1.41 -23.64 -6.01
CA SER A 100 0.91 -24.55 -7.05
C SER A 100 0.36 -23.83 -8.28
N THR A 101 0.19 -22.51 -8.22
CA THR A 101 -0.35 -21.69 -9.32
C THR A 101 0.32 -20.33 -9.41
N ASP A 102 0.61 -19.91 -10.64
CA ASP A 102 1.05 -18.55 -10.96
C ASP A 102 -0.11 -17.63 -11.32
N ALA A 103 -1.35 -18.15 -11.32
CA ALA A 103 -2.53 -17.35 -11.62
C ALA A 103 -3.03 -16.59 -10.38
N PRO A 104 -3.09 -15.25 -10.41
CA PRO A 104 -3.59 -14.49 -9.29
C PRO A 104 -5.08 -14.78 -9.05
N ARG A 105 -5.46 -14.91 -7.78
CA ARG A 105 -6.88 -15.03 -7.38
C ARG A 105 -7.59 -13.68 -7.42
N ARG A 106 -6.83 -12.58 -7.47
CA ARG A 106 -7.32 -11.20 -7.48
C ARG A 106 -6.68 -10.44 -8.64
N PRO A 107 -7.00 -10.79 -9.90
CA PRO A 107 -6.33 -10.25 -11.10
C PRO A 107 -6.59 -8.75 -11.34
N GLU A 108 -7.69 -8.22 -10.81
CA GLU A 108 -8.04 -6.80 -10.95
C GLU A 108 -7.45 -5.91 -9.83
N ALA A 109 -6.90 -6.53 -8.78
CA ALA A 109 -6.33 -5.79 -7.67
C ALA A 109 -5.04 -5.06 -8.08
N THR A 110 -4.90 -3.80 -7.63
CA THR A 110 -3.75 -2.96 -7.98
C THR A 110 -3.00 -2.44 -6.77
N VAL A 111 -1.68 -2.35 -6.88
CA VAL A 111 -0.81 -1.67 -5.92
C VAL A 111 -0.25 -0.41 -6.59
N THR A 112 -0.41 0.74 -5.95
CA THR A 112 0.18 2.00 -6.39
C THR A 112 1.14 2.49 -5.32
N GLU A 113 2.41 2.56 -5.66
CA GLU A 113 3.50 2.94 -4.76
C GLU A 113 4.00 4.35 -5.07
N MET A 114 4.78 4.93 -4.13
CA MET A 114 5.39 6.26 -4.28
C MET A 114 4.38 7.40 -4.49
N ILE A 115 3.16 7.27 -3.98
CA ILE A 115 2.22 8.40 -3.96
C ILE A 115 2.67 9.45 -2.94
N PHE A 116 2.08 10.64 -3.01
CA PHE A 116 2.22 11.66 -1.98
C PHE A 116 0.88 12.30 -1.67
N VAL A 117 0.41 12.13 -0.43
CA VAL A 117 -0.80 12.77 0.08
C VAL A 117 -0.40 13.95 0.97
N PRO A 118 -0.72 15.21 0.60
CA PRO A 118 -0.39 16.37 1.43
C PRO A 118 -1.06 16.34 2.81
N ASP A 119 -0.44 16.94 3.80
CA ASP A 119 -1.02 17.07 5.17
C ASP A 119 -2.31 17.89 5.20
N SER A 120 -2.52 18.74 4.18
CA SER A 120 -3.77 19.47 4.00
C SER A 120 -4.95 18.57 3.60
N THR A 121 -4.70 17.33 3.22
CA THR A 121 -5.73 16.32 2.93
C THR A 121 -6.00 15.54 4.22
N PRO A 122 -7.13 15.77 4.93
CA PRO A 122 -7.45 15.05 6.14
C PRO A 122 -7.70 13.55 5.86
N ASP A 123 -7.55 12.73 6.90
CA ASP A 123 -7.95 11.33 6.81
C ASP A 123 -9.48 11.24 6.72
N GLY A 124 -10.01 10.33 5.90
CA GLY A 124 -11.43 10.20 5.68
C GLY A 124 -11.79 9.46 4.40
N LEU A 125 -13.06 9.54 4.01
CA LEU A 125 -13.58 8.94 2.80
C LEU A 125 -13.52 9.91 1.62
N TYR A 126 -13.11 9.40 0.47
CA TYR A 126 -12.97 10.14 -0.78
C TYR A 126 -13.45 9.31 -1.95
N ALA A 127 -13.89 9.97 -3.01
CA ALA A 127 -13.96 9.31 -4.30
C ALA A 127 -12.54 9.32 -4.93
N LEU A 128 -12.06 8.13 -5.30
CA LEU A 128 -10.76 7.94 -5.96
C LEU A 128 -10.94 7.81 -7.47
N SER A 129 -10.24 8.64 -8.24
CA SER A 129 -10.01 8.39 -9.67
C SER A 129 -8.59 7.88 -9.85
N LEU A 130 -8.44 6.62 -10.22
CA LEU A 130 -7.16 5.98 -10.48
C LEU A 130 -7.00 5.75 -11.98
N GLN A 131 -6.11 6.53 -12.60
CA GLN A 131 -5.85 6.48 -14.03
C GLN A 131 -4.55 5.73 -14.29
N VAL A 132 -4.64 4.65 -15.07
CA VAL A 132 -3.51 3.83 -15.48
C VAL A 132 -3.45 3.80 -17.01
N PRO A 133 -2.33 4.20 -17.65
CA PRO A 133 -2.19 4.12 -19.09
C PRO A 133 -2.09 2.66 -19.56
N PRO A 134 -2.53 2.34 -20.77
CA PRO A 134 -2.57 0.97 -21.29
C PRO A 134 -1.19 0.49 -21.79
N PHE A 135 -0.19 0.49 -20.92
CA PHE A 135 1.12 -0.09 -21.22
C PHE A 135 1.09 -1.60 -20.98
N ALA A 136 1.65 -2.36 -21.92
CA ALA A 136 1.83 -3.80 -21.79
C ALA A 136 3.17 -4.09 -21.06
N THR A 137 3.24 -3.69 -19.79
CA THR A 137 4.38 -3.86 -18.90
C THR A 137 3.90 -4.36 -17.53
N ASP A 138 4.79 -4.86 -16.71
CA ASP A 138 4.53 -5.29 -15.34
C ASP A 138 4.19 -4.13 -14.38
N ALA A 139 4.60 -2.92 -14.73
CA ALA A 139 4.24 -1.69 -14.00
C ALA A 139 4.06 -0.52 -14.97
N ALA A 140 3.17 0.42 -14.62
CA ALA A 140 2.93 1.62 -15.38
C ALA A 140 2.79 2.83 -14.44
N PRO A 141 3.12 4.05 -14.88
CA PRO A 141 2.79 5.26 -14.14
C PRO A 141 1.28 5.35 -13.90
N SER A 142 0.88 5.81 -12.73
CA SER A 142 -0.53 6.08 -12.44
C SER A 142 -0.74 7.52 -11.97
N ARG A 143 -1.98 8.01 -12.05
CA ARG A 143 -2.37 9.33 -11.58
C ARG A 143 -3.57 9.22 -10.66
N PRO A 144 -3.39 8.99 -9.36
CA PRO A 144 -4.49 9.01 -8.41
C PRO A 144 -4.95 10.45 -8.14
N LEU A 145 -6.26 10.68 -8.14
CA LEU A 145 -6.90 11.94 -7.77
C LEU A 145 -7.97 11.65 -6.72
N LEU A 146 -7.99 12.46 -5.65
CA LEU A 146 -8.96 12.36 -4.57
C LEU A 146 -9.97 13.50 -4.67
N TYR A 147 -11.23 13.17 -4.57
CA TYR A 147 -12.33 14.10 -4.50
C TYR A 147 -13.03 13.96 -3.14
N PRO A 148 -13.13 15.04 -2.35
CA PRO A 148 -13.89 15.01 -1.10
C PRO A 148 -15.34 14.58 -1.36
N LEU A 149 -15.88 13.73 -0.49
CA LEU A 149 -17.30 13.43 -0.52
C LEU A 149 -18.03 14.53 0.25
N GLU A 150 -18.99 15.19 -0.39
CA GLU A 150 -19.86 16.13 0.31
C GLU A 150 -20.78 15.36 1.26
N SER A 151 -20.87 15.84 2.50
CA SER A 151 -21.86 15.31 3.43
C SER A 151 -23.25 15.71 2.92
N VAL A 152 -24.07 14.74 2.55
CA VAL A 152 -25.48 14.94 2.21
C VAL A 152 -26.28 15.16 3.48
#